data_3cd0c8229cae4f5fa4c4a3ab11f06e78
#
_entry.id   3cd0c8229cae4f5fa4c4a3ab11f06e78
#
_cell.length_a   1.000
_cell.length_b   1.000
_cell.length_c   1.000
_cell.angle_alpha   90.00
_cell.angle_beta   90.00
_cell.angle_gamma   90.00
#
_symmetry.space_group_name_H-M   'P 1'
#
loop_
_entity.id
_entity.type
_entity.pdbx_description
1 polymer ?
#
loop_
_entity_poly.entity_id
_entity_poly.type
_entity_poly.pdbx_seq_one_letter_code
_entity_poly.pdbx_strand_id
1 'polypeptide(L)'
;MIITSCPLQISLFGGSTDNPYFVKQYGYGSVISFTCDLKTYVTLSQDKFGFNKDQHKYIINYSRREEVSTINEIQNDVVRVVLEHFNMPPVQVTLTSDAYSQGSGLASSSSYIISLIKACCLFLKKEMTDTDILSLIHISEPTRRYE
;
A
#
# COMPACT_ATOMS: atom_id res chain seq x y z
N MET A 1 -5.03 0.36 17.84
CA MET A 1 -4.08 0.78 16.80
C MET A 1 -3.41 -0.46 16.22
N ILE A 2 -3.32 -0.51 14.91
CA ILE A 2 -2.67 -1.62 14.17
C ILE A 2 -1.45 -1.04 13.48
N ILE A 3 -0.31 -1.72 13.60
CA ILE A 3 0.93 -1.36 12.92
C ILE A 3 1.36 -2.57 12.10
N THR A 4 1.57 -2.37 10.82
CA THR A 4 2.09 -3.38 9.91
C THR A 4 3.34 -2.86 9.21
N SER A 5 4.21 -3.75 8.80
CA SER A 5 5.43 -3.41 8.07
C SER A 5 5.70 -4.39 6.94
N CYS A 6 6.39 -3.91 5.92
CA CYS A 6 6.86 -4.71 4.81
C CYS A 6 8.25 -4.26 4.41
N PRO A 7 9.21 -5.18 4.22
CA PRO A 7 10.54 -4.82 3.77
C PRO A 7 10.52 -4.23 2.36
N LEU A 8 11.44 -3.34 2.10
CA LEU A 8 11.73 -2.84 0.76
C LEU A 8 12.51 -3.89 -0.04
N GLN A 9 12.48 -3.76 -1.36
CA GLN A 9 13.08 -4.68 -2.29
C GLN A 9 14.12 -3.98 -3.14
N ILE A 10 15.26 -4.64 -3.31
CA ILE A 10 16.31 -4.22 -4.23
C ILE A 10 16.33 -5.19 -5.41
N SER A 11 16.13 -4.67 -6.61
CA SER A 11 16.28 -5.42 -7.84
C SER A 11 17.64 -5.12 -8.46
N LEU A 12 18.50 -6.13 -8.53
CA LEU A 12 19.84 -5.99 -9.11
C LEU A 12 19.78 -5.99 -10.64
N PHE A 13 18.99 -6.91 -11.21
CA PHE A 13 18.87 -7.09 -12.64
C PHE A 13 17.42 -7.43 -13.02
N GLY A 14 17.03 -7.01 -14.20
CA GLY A 14 15.75 -7.39 -14.79
C GLY A 14 14.52 -6.72 -14.22
N GLY A 15 14.67 -5.65 -13.46
CA GLY A 15 13.53 -4.91 -12.93
C GLY A 15 12.57 -4.49 -14.03
N SER A 16 11.28 -4.67 -13.80
CA SER A 16 10.17 -4.44 -14.74
C SER A 16 10.06 -5.44 -15.91
N THR A 17 10.94 -6.41 -16.05
CA THR A 17 10.77 -7.47 -17.07
C THR A 17 9.66 -8.46 -16.71
N ASP A 18 9.21 -8.46 -15.47
CA ASP A 18 8.05 -9.19 -14.96
C ASP A 18 6.71 -8.49 -15.29
N ASN A 19 6.76 -7.30 -15.88
CA ASN A 19 5.59 -6.58 -16.33
C ASN A 19 4.82 -7.39 -17.41
N PRO A 20 3.50 -7.56 -17.28
CA PRO A 20 2.68 -8.29 -18.24
C PRO A 20 2.84 -7.84 -19.69
N TYR A 21 3.03 -6.56 -19.94
CA TYR A 21 3.28 -6.03 -21.29
C TYR A 21 4.62 -6.49 -21.85
N PHE A 22 5.66 -6.47 -21.03
CA PHE A 22 6.98 -6.98 -21.42
C PHE A 22 6.92 -8.46 -21.74
N VAL A 23 6.32 -9.26 -20.85
CA VAL A 23 6.17 -10.71 -21.05
C VAL A 23 5.34 -11.03 -22.29
N LYS A 24 4.28 -10.26 -22.56
CA LYS A 24 3.46 -10.43 -23.77
C LYS A 24 4.26 -10.15 -25.04
N GLN A 25 5.18 -9.18 -25.01
CA GLN A 25 5.97 -8.80 -26.18
C GLN A 25 7.17 -9.71 -26.42
N TYR A 26 7.84 -10.13 -25.34
CA TYR A 26 9.12 -10.86 -25.42
C TYR A 26 9.03 -12.34 -24.97
N GLY A 27 7.87 -12.78 -24.50
CA GLY A 27 7.60 -14.15 -24.10
C GLY A 27 7.94 -14.50 -22.66
N TYR A 28 8.93 -13.85 -22.05
CA TYR A 28 9.32 -14.05 -20.66
C TYR A 28 10.07 -12.85 -20.10
N GLY A 29 10.14 -12.78 -18.78
CA GLY A 29 10.99 -11.86 -18.05
C GLY A 29 11.69 -12.58 -16.91
N SER A 30 12.82 -12.06 -16.46
CA SER A 30 13.56 -12.59 -15.30
C SER A 30 14.07 -11.45 -14.46
N VAL A 31 13.92 -11.57 -13.15
CA VAL A 31 14.39 -10.57 -12.19
C VAL A 31 15.19 -11.26 -11.09
N ILE A 32 16.27 -10.63 -10.68
CA ILE A 32 17.03 -11.00 -9.48
C ILE A 32 16.83 -9.88 -8.46
N SER A 33 16.16 -10.20 -7.38
CA SER A 33 15.87 -9.25 -6.33
C SER A 33 15.99 -9.89 -4.95
N PHE A 34 16.17 -9.06 -3.95
CA PHE A 34 16.17 -9.46 -2.55
C PHE A 34 15.58 -8.36 -1.67
N THR A 35 15.10 -8.73 -0.51
CA THR A 35 14.62 -7.79 0.49
C THR A 35 15.80 -7.21 1.28
N CYS A 36 15.65 -5.97 1.74
CA CYS A 36 16.61 -5.32 2.64
C CYS A 36 15.97 -5.04 4.01
N ASP A 37 16.79 -4.64 4.96
CA ASP A 37 16.32 -4.34 6.32
C ASP A 37 15.75 -2.91 6.46
N LEU A 38 15.42 -2.28 5.35
CA LEU A 38 14.63 -1.05 5.32
C LEU A 38 13.18 -1.41 5.07
N LYS A 39 12.26 -0.81 5.80
CA LYS A 39 10.85 -1.17 5.78
C LYS A 39 9.94 0.03 5.54
N THR A 40 8.78 -0.24 5.00
CA THR A 40 7.63 0.66 5.09
C THR A 40 6.74 0.23 6.25
N TYR A 41 6.08 1.19 6.85
CA TYR A 41 5.16 0.98 7.97
C TYR A 41 3.83 1.63 7.66
N VAL A 42 2.76 0.94 8.02
CA VAL A 42 1.40 1.46 7.99
C VAL A 42 0.84 1.38 9.40
N THR A 43 0.38 2.53 9.89
CA THR A 43 -0.37 2.61 11.15
C THR A 43 -1.83 2.88 10.81
N LEU A 44 -2.73 2.06 11.33
CA LEU A 44 -4.16 2.18 11.14
C LEU A 44 -4.83 2.31 12.50
N SER A 45 -5.61 3.35 12.69
CA SER A 45 -6.33 3.60 13.94
C SER A 45 -7.71 4.17 13.68
N GLN A 46 -8.57 4.04 14.69
CA GLN A 46 -9.90 4.61 14.71
C GLN A 46 -10.17 5.21 16.08
N ASP A 47 -10.72 6.43 16.11
CA ASP A 47 -11.17 7.03 17.35
C ASP A 47 -12.48 6.39 17.79
N LYS A 48 -12.37 5.48 18.77
CA LYS A 48 -13.53 4.73 19.26
C LYS A 48 -14.41 5.51 20.25
N PHE A 49 -13.88 6.58 20.81
CA PHE A 49 -14.58 7.31 21.88
C PHE A 49 -15.21 8.62 21.44
N GLY A 50 -14.98 9.03 20.19
CA GLY A 50 -15.57 10.22 19.63
C GLY A 50 -15.05 11.54 20.24
N PHE A 51 -13.88 11.52 20.86
CA PHE A 51 -13.23 12.74 21.38
C PHE A 51 -12.72 13.65 20.28
N ASN A 52 -12.47 13.08 19.10
CA ASN A 52 -12.04 13.83 17.95
C ASN A 52 -13.26 14.25 17.11
N LYS A 53 -13.32 15.51 16.72
CA LYS A 53 -14.37 16.03 15.83
C LYS A 53 -14.35 15.34 14.44
N ASP A 54 -13.25 14.71 14.12
CA ASP A 54 -13.00 14.08 12.82
C ASP A 54 -13.29 12.57 12.79
N GLN A 55 -14.00 12.04 13.80
CA GLN A 55 -14.32 10.60 13.90
C GLN A 55 -15.05 10.01 12.69
N HIS A 56 -15.66 10.86 11.86
CA HIS A 56 -16.39 10.45 10.64
C HIS A 56 -15.60 10.73 9.36
N LYS A 57 -14.35 11.13 9.49
CA LYS A 57 -13.49 11.44 8.36
C LYS A 57 -12.39 10.40 8.18
N TYR A 58 -12.00 10.23 6.93
CA TYR A 58 -10.76 9.51 6.58
C TYR A 58 -9.60 10.49 6.72
N ILE A 59 -8.62 10.14 7.54
CA ILE A 59 -7.41 10.93 7.75
C ILE A 59 -6.23 10.13 7.23
N ILE A 60 -5.50 10.67 6.27
CA ILE A 60 -4.36 10.02 5.63
C ILE A 60 -3.13 10.89 5.84
N ASN A 61 -2.14 10.36 6.54
CA ASN A 61 -0.87 11.03 6.79
C ASN A 61 0.27 10.33 6.04
N TYR A 62 0.92 11.08 5.19
CA TYR A 62 2.14 10.67 4.47
C TYR A 62 3.01 11.91 4.27
N SER A 63 3.55 12.23 3.10
CA SER A 63 4.19 13.53 2.83
C SER A 63 3.20 14.70 2.89
N ARG A 64 1.92 14.42 2.87
CA ARG A 64 0.80 15.34 3.04
C ARG A 64 -0.13 14.81 4.11
N ARG A 65 -1.06 15.67 4.56
CA ARG A 65 -2.21 15.26 5.37
C ARG A 65 -3.48 15.50 4.57
N GLU A 66 -4.29 14.47 4.45
CA GLU A 66 -5.60 14.54 3.84
C GLU A 66 -6.67 14.27 4.89
N GLU A 67 -7.72 15.06 4.87
CA GLU A 67 -8.93 14.85 5.66
C GLU A 67 -10.13 14.90 4.73
N VAL A 68 -10.78 13.77 4.53
CA VAL A 68 -11.88 13.64 3.57
C VAL A 68 -13.05 12.87 4.17
N SER A 69 -14.24 13.12 3.67
CA SER A 69 -15.47 12.49 4.19
C SER A 69 -15.77 11.16 3.52
N THR A 70 -15.27 10.94 2.29
CA THR A 70 -15.48 9.71 1.51
C THR A 70 -14.16 9.18 0.95
N ILE A 71 -14.10 7.88 0.71
CA ILE A 71 -12.90 7.23 0.15
C ILE A 71 -12.55 7.81 -1.22
N ASN A 72 -13.54 8.12 -2.05
CA ASN A 72 -13.32 8.64 -3.41
C ASN A 72 -12.58 9.99 -3.45
N GLU A 73 -12.62 10.76 -2.37
CA GLU A 73 -11.92 12.04 -2.24
C GLU A 73 -10.44 11.90 -1.90
N ILE A 74 -9.98 10.70 -1.51
CA ILE A 74 -8.58 10.45 -1.16
C ILE A 74 -7.71 10.60 -2.41
N GLN A 75 -6.69 11.47 -2.32
CA GLN A 75 -5.75 11.73 -3.42
C GLN A 75 -4.66 10.65 -3.52
N ASN A 76 -4.26 10.07 -2.39
CA ASN A 76 -3.30 8.97 -2.39
C ASN A 76 -3.92 7.72 -3.03
N ASP A 77 -3.48 7.37 -4.22
CA ASP A 77 -4.05 6.27 -5.01
C ASP A 77 -3.95 4.92 -4.30
N VAL A 78 -2.83 4.63 -3.66
CA VAL A 78 -2.62 3.37 -2.95
C VAL A 78 -3.63 3.21 -1.82
N VAL A 79 -3.78 4.23 -1.01
CA VAL A 79 -4.71 4.22 0.13
C VAL A 79 -6.14 4.15 -0.37
N ARG A 80 -6.51 4.98 -1.34
CA ARG A 80 -7.86 5.00 -1.91
C ARG A 80 -8.30 3.62 -2.40
N VAL A 81 -7.49 2.99 -3.24
CA VAL A 81 -7.83 1.70 -3.87
C VAL A 81 -7.95 0.59 -2.83
N VAL A 82 -7.05 0.54 -1.86
CA VAL A 82 -7.09 -0.49 -0.81
C VAL A 82 -8.29 -0.29 0.12
N LEU A 83 -8.53 0.92 0.60
CA LEU A 83 -9.68 1.19 1.47
C LEU A 83 -11.02 0.94 0.76
N GLU A 84 -11.10 1.25 -0.52
CA GLU A 84 -12.28 0.97 -1.35
C GLU A 84 -12.50 -0.53 -1.51
N HIS A 85 -11.43 -1.29 -1.80
CA HIS A 85 -11.52 -2.75 -1.95
C HIS A 85 -12.09 -3.44 -0.71
N PHE A 86 -11.67 -3.01 0.48
CA PHE A 86 -12.15 -3.55 1.74
C PHE A 86 -13.39 -2.86 2.30
N ASN A 87 -13.92 -1.85 1.61
CA ASN A 87 -15.03 -1.03 2.09
C ASN A 87 -14.82 -0.56 3.55
N MET A 88 -13.66 0.01 3.81
CA MET A 88 -13.24 0.40 5.15
C MET A 88 -14.07 1.56 5.69
N PRO A 89 -14.43 1.53 6.99
CA PRO A 89 -15.04 2.67 7.66
C PRO A 89 -14.03 3.82 7.79
N PRO A 90 -14.46 5.02 8.24
CA PRO A 90 -13.54 6.11 8.53
C PRO A 90 -12.44 5.69 9.50
N VAL A 91 -11.21 5.81 9.06
CA VAL A 91 -9.99 5.44 9.79
C VAL A 91 -8.90 6.47 9.55
N GLN A 92 -7.94 6.51 10.46
CA GLN A 92 -6.70 7.24 10.27
C GLN A 92 -5.61 6.28 9.80
N VAL A 93 -5.00 6.59 8.66
CA VAL A 93 -3.89 5.83 8.08
C VAL A 93 -2.65 6.71 8.06
N THR A 94 -1.55 6.21 8.59
CA THR A 94 -0.24 6.88 8.53
C THR A 94 0.75 5.98 7.82
N LEU A 95 1.40 6.53 6.79
CA LEU A 95 2.42 5.86 5.99
C LEU A 95 3.79 6.43 6.35
N THR A 96 4.70 5.56 6.76
CA THR A 96 6.10 5.92 7.06
C THR A 96 7.06 4.93 6.42
N SER A 97 8.29 5.35 6.19
CA SER A 97 9.33 4.51 5.57
C SER A 97 10.68 4.81 6.20
N ASP A 98 11.51 3.77 6.34
CA ASP A 98 12.90 3.91 6.76
C ASP A 98 13.79 4.56 5.68
N ALA A 99 13.33 4.55 4.43
CA ALA A 99 14.04 5.16 3.31
C ALA A 99 13.20 6.24 2.64
N TYR A 100 13.88 7.24 2.08
CA TYR A 100 13.20 8.21 1.21
C TYR A 100 12.65 7.46 -0.01
N SER A 101 11.34 7.35 -0.09
CA SER A 101 10.68 6.42 -1.00
C SER A 101 10.46 6.96 -2.41
N GLN A 102 10.45 8.27 -2.56
CA GLN A 102 10.10 8.91 -3.83
C GLN A 102 11.27 8.79 -4.83
N GLY A 103 11.06 8.01 -5.87
CA GLY A 103 12.07 7.80 -6.92
C GLY A 103 13.24 6.87 -6.53
N SER A 104 13.16 6.17 -5.39
CA SER A 104 14.24 5.29 -4.92
C SER A 104 14.38 3.99 -5.71
N GLY A 105 13.34 3.57 -6.45
CA GLY A 105 13.33 2.26 -7.13
C GLY A 105 13.25 1.04 -6.19
N LEU A 106 12.99 1.24 -4.90
CA LEU A 106 12.97 0.18 -3.88
C LEU A 106 11.61 -0.50 -3.70
N ALA A 107 10.74 -0.42 -4.71
CA ALA A 107 9.39 -1.01 -4.69
C ALA A 107 8.53 -0.53 -3.50
N SER A 108 8.71 0.70 -3.05
CA SER A 108 8.01 1.24 -1.89
C SER A 108 6.49 1.27 -2.03
N SER A 109 5.97 1.53 -3.23
CA SER A 109 4.52 1.51 -3.47
C SER A 109 3.92 0.13 -3.23
N SER A 110 4.55 -0.92 -3.73
CA SER A 110 4.10 -2.31 -3.52
C SER A 110 4.21 -2.72 -2.05
N SER A 111 5.26 -2.28 -1.38
CA SER A 111 5.47 -2.50 0.05
C SER A 111 4.37 -1.85 0.90
N TYR A 112 3.97 -0.61 0.59
CA TYR A 112 2.85 0.06 1.24
C TYR A 112 1.52 -0.65 1.00
N ILE A 113 1.28 -1.12 -0.23
CA ILE A 113 0.06 -1.87 -0.57
C ILE A 113 -0.05 -3.12 0.30
N ILE A 114 1.00 -3.93 0.38
CA ILE A 114 1.05 -5.15 1.19
C ILE A 114 0.79 -4.83 2.67
N SER A 115 1.49 -3.84 3.22
CA SER A 115 1.33 -3.42 4.61
C SER A 115 -0.09 -2.94 4.90
N LEU A 116 -0.68 -2.14 4.00
CA LEU A 116 -2.02 -1.61 4.17
C LEU A 116 -3.10 -2.70 4.04
N ILE A 117 -2.97 -3.61 3.08
CA ILE A 117 -3.86 -4.77 2.95
C ILE A 117 -3.85 -5.58 4.23
N LYS A 118 -2.67 -5.88 4.77
CA LYS A 118 -2.52 -6.62 6.01
C LYS A 118 -3.14 -5.89 7.21
N ALA A 119 -2.97 -4.58 7.29
CA ALA A 119 -3.60 -3.76 8.32
C ALA A 119 -5.13 -3.80 8.23
N CYS A 120 -5.70 -3.69 7.03
CA CYS A 120 -7.13 -3.79 6.80
C CYS A 120 -7.67 -5.17 7.18
N CYS A 121 -6.97 -6.24 6.82
CA CYS A 121 -7.34 -7.60 7.20
C CYS A 121 -7.39 -7.77 8.72
N LEU A 122 -6.38 -7.28 9.44
CA LEU A 122 -6.34 -7.32 10.90
C LEU A 122 -7.47 -6.50 11.52
N PHE A 123 -7.76 -5.34 10.97
CA PHE A 123 -8.85 -4.47 11.45
C PHE A 123 -10.22 -5.13 11.28
N LEU A 124 -10.46 -5.76 10.13
CA LEU A 124 -11.71 -6.44 9.80
C LEU A 124 -11.77 -7.87 10.35
N LYS A 125 -10.72 -8.35 11.00
CA LYS A 125 -10.57 -9.74 11.48
C LYS A 125 -10.78 -10.77 10.37
N LYS A 126 -10.30 -10.47 9.17
CA LYS A 126 -10.27 -11.37 8.03
C LYS A 126 -8.95 -12.13 8.00
N GLU A 127 -9.03 -13.43 7.86
CA GLU A 127 -7.85 -14.26 7.61
C GLU A 127 -7.55 -14.29 6.11
N MET A 128 -6.34 -13.91 5.76
CA MET A 128 -5.83 -14.02 4.39
C MET A 128 -4.42 -14.60 4.44
N THR A 129 -4.15 -15.53 3.53
CA THR A 129 -2.79 -16.07 3.37
C THR A 129 -1.89 -15.01 2.69
N ASP A 130 -0.58 -15.17 2.82
CA ASP A 130 0.37 -14.30 2.13
C ASP A 130 0.17 -14.34 0.61
N THR A 131 -0.21 -15.49 0.06
CA THR A 131 -0.54 -15.66 -1.36
C THR A 131 -1.77 -14.84 -1.74
N ASP A 132 -2.81 -14.84 -0.92
CA ASP A 132 -4.02 -14.03 -1.15
C ASP A 132 -3.69 -12.54 -1.15
N ILE A 133 -2.87 -12.09 -0.20
CA ILE A 133 -2.41 -10.69 -0.11
C ILE A 133 -1.62 -10.32 -1.37
N LEU A 134 -0.70 -11.16 -1.81
CA LEU A 134 0.10 -10.92 -3.02
C LEU A 134 -0.77 -10.85 -4.27
N SER A 135 -1.84 -11.64 -4.36
CA SER A 135 -2.76 -11.59 -5.50
C SER A 135 -3.51 -10.26 -5.61
N LEU A 136 -3.66 -9.53 -4.50
CA LEU A 136 -4.34 -8.24 -4.46
C LEU A 136 -3.45 -7.05 -4.82
N ILE A 137 -2.14 -7.21 -4.96
CA ILE A 137 -1.23 -6.10 -5.35
C ILE A 137 -1.69 -5.46 -6.66
N HIS A 138 -2.27 -6.25 -7.56
CA HIS A 138 -2.75 -5.80 -8.86
C HIS A 138 -3.93 -4.82 -8.82
N ILE A 139 -4.60 -4.67 -7.68
CA ILE A 139 -5.70 -3.69 -7.55
C ILE A 139 -5.24 -2.24 -7.78
N SER A 140 -3.97 -1.96 -7.59
CA SER A 140 -3.38 -0.63 -7.82
C SER A 140 -2.74 -0.46 -9.21
N GLU A 141 -2.68 -1.50 -10.04
CA GLU A 141 -2.04 -1.43 -11.35
C GLU A 141 -2.67 -0.40 -12.31
N PRO A 142 -4.01 -0.20 -12.32
CA PRO A 142 -4.59 0.83 -13.18
C PRO A 142 -4.12 2.25 -12.87
N THR A 143 -3.61 2.49 -11.66
CA THR A 143 -3.10 3.80 -11.24
C THR A 143 -1.61 3.98 -11.53
N ARG A 144 -0.90 2.92 -11.85
CA ARG A 144 0.50 3.00 -12.28
C ARG A 144 0.55 3.53 -13.71
N ARG A 145 0.91 4.79 -13.86
CA ARG A 145 1.30 5.32 -15.16
C ARG A 145 2.65 4.71 -15.52
N TYR A 146 2.66 3.87 -16.54
CA TYR A 146 3.88 3.44 -17.19
C TYR A 146 4.35 4.60 -18.10
N GLU A 147 5.16 5.47 -17.54
CA GLU A 147 5.91 6.44 -18.33
C GLU A 147 7.16 5.81 -18.92
#